data_2b1ef3e406e3fd4f0ed76a4b0ff4d88e
#
_entry.id   2b1ef3e406e3fd4f0ed76a4b0ff4d88e
#
_cell.length_a   1.000
_cell.length_b   1.000
_cell.length_c   1.000
_cell.angle_alpha   90.00
_cell.angle_beta   90.00
_cell.angle_gamma   90.00
#
_symmetry.space_group_name_H-M   'P 1'
#
loop_
_entity.id
_entity.type
_entity.pdbx_description
1 polymer ?
#
loop_
_entity_poly.entity_id
_entity_poly.type
_entity_poly.pdbx_seq_one_letter_code
_entity_poly.pdbx_strand_id
1 'polypeptide(L)'
;MKEYIIPRIGHGYDVHRLTENRELILGGVKIDYTLGLLGHSDADVLTHAVMDALLGAAALGDIGSHFPDTSEKYKGADSITLASEVAQLLREAGYAIGNIDITLLAQKPKIAPHTPAMRDRLSEALGLPRESISIKATTEEGLGFTGSGEGMACHAVALIYPSRQ
;
A
#
# COMPACT_ATOMS: atom_id res chain seq x y z
N MET A 1 -33.39 -19.20 1.83
CA MET A 1 -32.00 -19.63 2.12
C MET A 1 -31.24 -18.44 2.69
N LYS A 2 -30.45 -18.63 3.75
CA LYS A 2 -29.54 -17.56 4.21
C LYS A 2 -28.44 -17.43 3.15
N GLU A 3 -28.36 -16.28 2.51
CA GLU A 3 -27.28 -15.95 1.58
C GLU A 3 -26.03 -15.67 2.41
N TYR A 4 -25.03 -16.52 2.30
CA TYR A 4 -23.77 -16.34 3.00
C TYR A 4 -22.89 -15.38 2.20
N ILE A 5 -22.50 -14.28 2.83
CA ILE A 5 -21.48 -13.38 2.28
C ILE A 5 -20.12 -14.08 2.47
N ILE A 6 -19.47 -14.41 1.37
CA ILE A 6 -18.14 -15.05 1.39
C ILE A 6 -17.11 -13.93 1.21
N PRO A 7 -16.32 -13.64 2.25
CA PRO A 7 -15.23 -12.67 2.12
C PRO A 7 -14.10 -13.20 1.24
N ARG A 8 -13.32 -12.30 0.66
CA ARG A 8 -12.14 -12.62 -0.13
C ARG A 8 -10.91 -11.96 0.50
N ILE A 9 -9.78 -12.63 0.42
CA ILE A 9 -8.49 -12.16 0.95
C ILE A 9 -7.55 -11.92 -0.22
N GLY A 10 -6.80 -10.82 -0.17
CA GLY A 10 -5.69 -10.55 -1.05
C GLY A 10 -4.44 -10.24 -0.25
N HIS A 11 -3.29 -10.58 -0.81
CA HIS A 11 -1.97 -10.25 -0.30
C HIS A 11 -1.22 -9.43 -1.34
N GLY A 12 -0.61 -8.34 -0.91
CA GLY A 12 0.29 -7.51 -1.71
C GLY A 12 1.68 -7.51 -1.11
N TYR A 13 2.68 -7.48 -1.96
CA TYR A 13 4.09 -7.34 -1.62
C TYR A 13 4.74 -6.35 -2.58
N ASP A 14 5.49 -5.40 -2.03
CA ASP A 14 6.30 -4.50 -2.85
C ASP A 14 7.65 -4.24 -2.18
N VAL A 15 8.64 -3.86 -2.98
CA VAL A 15 10.01 -3.57 -2.55
C VAL A 15 10.60 -2.47 -3.39
N HIS A 16 11.27 -1.51 -2.72
CA HIS A 16 12.00 -0.44 -3.38
C HIS A 16 13.38 -0.25 -2.75
N ARG A 17 14.36 0.08 -3.60
CA ARG A 17 15.72 0.42 -3.17
C ARG A 17 15.73 1.80 -2.53
N LEU A 18 16.50 1.96 -1.45
CA LEU A 18 16.84 3.27 -0.88
C LEU A 18 17.95 3.93 -1.71
N THR A 19 17.81 5.22 -1.97
CA THR A 19 18.76 6.01 -2.74
C THR A 19 18.81 7.47 -2.27
N GLU A 20 19.88 8.15 -2.61
CA GLU A 20 20.02 9.59 -2.38
C GLU A 20 19.15 10.40 -3.36
N ASN A 21 18.92 11.67 -3.03
CA ASN A 21 18.19 12.63 -3.86
C ASN A 21 16.74 12.24 -4.20
N ARG A 22 16.12 11.45 -3.33
CA ARG A 22 14.70 11.11 -3.39
C ARG A 22 14.06 11.40 -2.04
N GLU A 23 12.82 11.86 -2.07
CA GLU A 23 11.99 11.96 -0.87
C GLU A 23 11.53 10.58 -0.41
N LEU A 24 11.46 10.36 0.89
CA LEU A 24 10.86 9.17 1.46
C LEU A 24 9.37 9.41 1.68
N ILE A 25 8.54 8.74 0.90
CA ILE A 25 7.08 8.80 1.00
C ILE A 25 6.57 7.40 1.34
N LEU A 26 5.81 7.29 2.42
CA LEU A 26 5.21 6.03 2.90
C LEU A 26 3.77 6.28 3.36
N GLY A 27 2.83 5.54 2.82
CA GLY A 27 1.40 5.72 3.11
C GLY A 27 0.93 7.15 2.82
N GLY A 28 1.47 7.78 1.76
CA GLY A 28 1.19 9.16 1.38
C GLY A 28 1.77 10.23 2.32
N VAL A 29 2.65 9.84 3.24
CA VAL A 29 3.29 10.76 4.20
C VAL A 29 4.77 10.90 3.87
N LYS A 30 5.20 12.15 3.69
CA LYS A 30 6.61 12.48 3.54
C LYS A 30 7.31 12.38 4.90
N ILE A 31 8.37 11.58 4.95
CA ILE A 31 9.18 11.36 6.15
C ILE A 31 10.52 12.05 5.97
N ASP A 32 10.92 12.82 6.98
CA ASP A 32 12.23 13.45 7.02
C ASP A 32 13.32 12.41 7.24
N TYR A 33 14.00 12.06 6.15
CA TYR A 33 15.08 11.08 6.11
C TYR A 33 16.05 11.39 4.98
N THR A 34 17.31 11.00 5.13
CA THR A 34 18.38 11.32 4.17
C THR A 34 18.28 10.56 2.86
N LEU A 35 17.57 9.43 2.85
CA LEU A 35 17.35 8.59 1.68
C LEU A 35 15.84 8.51 1.38
N GLY A 36 15.50 8.34 0.11
CA GLY A 36 14.15 8.02 -0.32
C GLY A 36 14.11 6.76 -1.17
N LEU A 37 12.93 6.32 -1.56
CA LEU A 37 12.75 5.12 -2.35
C LEU A 37 12.85 5.41 -3.85
N LEU A 38 13.50 4.52 -4.60
CA LEU A 38 13.67 4.61 -6.04
C LEU A 38 12.53 3.91 -6.76
N GLY A 39 11.86 4.61 -7.65
CA GLY A 39 10.80 4.07 -8.49
C GLY A 39 10.33 5.07 -9.54
N HIS A 40 9.43 4.63 -10.43
CA HIS A 40 8.87 5.44 -11.52
C HIS A 40 7.86 6.49 -11.00
N SER A 41 7.04 6.11 -10.00
CA SER A 41 6.10 6.98 -9.27
C SER A 41 6.80 7.67 -8.08
N ASP A 42 6.06 7.97 -7.03
CA ASP A 42 6.60 8.41 -5.73
C ASP A 42 7.29 7.27 -4.96
N ALA A 43 7.25 6.03 -5.47
CA ALA A 43 7.83 4.82 -4.88
C ALA A 43 7.33 4.53 -3.44
N ASP A 44 6.08 4.87 -3.14
CA ASP A 44 5.43 4.55 -1.87
C ASP A 44 5.17 3.04 -1.76
N VAL A 45 6.17 2.32 -1.28
CA VAL A 45 6.16 0.85 -1.16
C VAL A 45 4.98 0.34 -0.32
N LEU A 46 4.54 1.12 0.67
CA LEU A 46 3.42 0.75 1.54
C LEU A 46 2.10 0.82 0.77
N THR A 47 1.85 1.94 0.08
CA THR A 47 0.61 2.13 -0.69
C THR A 47 0.54 1.18 -1.89
N HIS A 48 1.68 0.87 -2.53
CA HIS A 48 1.75 -0.12 -3.61
C HIS A 48 1.35 -1.51 -3.13
N ALA A 49 1.86 -1.97 -1.98
CA ALA A 49 1.48 -3.26 -1.41
C ALA A 49 -0.03 -3.31 -1.07
N VAL A 50 -0.60 -2.22 -0.56
CA VAL A 50 -2.04 -2.11 -0.29
C VAL A 50 -2.85 -2.24 -1.57
N MET A 51 -2.47 -1.54 -2.64
CA MET A 51 -3.19 -1.61 -3.92
C MET A 51 -3.16 -3.03 -4.51
N ASP A 52 -2.01 -3.70 -4.47
CA ASP A 52 -1.90 -5.08 -4.94
C ASP A 52 -2.72 -6.07 -4.10
N ALA A 53 -2.77 -5.88 -2.78
CA ALA A 53 -3.63 -6.70 -1.92
C ALA A 53 -5.11 -6.55 -2.29
N LEU A 54 -5.56 -5.33 -2.55
CA LEU A 54 -6.94 -5.03 -2.92
C LEU A 54 -7.31 -5.58 -4.29
N LEU A 55 -6.47 -5.34 -5.29
CA LEU A 55 -6.67 -5.85 -6.66
C LEU A 55 -6.65 -7.37 -6.69
N GLY A 56 -5.70 -8.00 -5.98
CA GLY A 56 -5.61 -9.45 -5.87
C GLY A 56 -6.82 -10.07 -5.20
N ALA A 57 -7.34 -9.47 -4.12
CA ALA A 57 -8.57 -9.93 -3.46
C ALA A 57 -9.77 -9.94 -4.42
N ALA A 58 -9.87 -8.92 -5.28
CA ALA A 58 -10.94 -8.80 -6.27
C ALA A 58 -10.69 -9.62 -7.55
N ALA A 59 -9.54 -10.27 -7.67
CA ALA A 59 -9.07 -10.97 -8.89
C ALA A 59 -8.98 -10.03 -10.12
N LEU A 60 -8.55 -8.78 -9.88
CA LEU A 60 -8.37 -7.74 -10.90
C LEU A 60 -6.92 -7.59 -11.38
N GLY A 61 -6.02 -8.49 -10.98
CA GLY A 61 -4.59 -8.44 -11.33
C GLY A 61 -3.77 -7.63 -10.34
N ASP A 62 -2.88 -6.79 -10.83
CA ASP A 62 -1.89 -6.03 -10.08
C ASP A 62 -1.81 -4.56 -10.53
N ILE A 63 -1.06 -3.74 -9.78
CA ILE A 63 -0.89 -2.32 -10.08
C ILE A 63 -0.20 -2.08 -11.44
N GLY A 64 0.72 -2.95 -11.85
CA GLY A 64 1.41 -2.83 -13.14
C GLY A 64 0.47 -2.97 -14.33
N SER A 65 -0.58 -3.75 -14.20
CA SER A 65 -1.62 -3.93 -15.22
C SER A 65 -2.52 -2.70 -15.36
N HIS A 66 -2.82 -2.01 -14.27
CA HIS A 66 -3.70 -0.84 -14.24
C HIS A 66 -2.94 0.48 -14.45
N PHE A 67 -1.73 0.58 -13.92
CA PHE A 67 -0.90 1.79 -13.90
C PHE A 67 0.51 1.48 -14.40
N PRO A 68 0.67 1.13 -15.70
CA PRO A 68 1.97 0.70 -16.22
C PRO A 68 3.02 1.82 -16.09
N ASP A 69 4.19 1.46 -15.58
CA ASP A 69 5.35 2.34 -15.42
C ASP A 69 5.94 2.82 -16.76
N THR A 70 5.59 2.17 -17.84
CA THR A 70 5.91 2.62 -19.22
C THR A 70 5.06 3.80 -19.70
N SER A 71 3.98 4.14 -18.97
CA SER A 71 3.10 5.25 -19.32
C SER A 71 3.56 6.57 -18.69
N GLU A 72 3.83 7.57 -19.50
CA GLU A 72 4.15 8.93 -19.04
C GLU A 72 3.05 9.54 -18.15
N LYS A 73 1.79 9.07 -18.27
CA LYS A 73 0.66 9.51 -17.44
C LYS A 73 0.92 9.28 -15.95
N TYR A 74 1.64 8.21 -15.60
CA TYR A 74 1.85 7.82 -14.20
C TYR A 74 3.24 8.15 -13.67
N LYS A 75 4.07 8.81 -14.47
CA LYS A 75 5.40 9.27 -14.05
C LYS A 75 5.29 10.28 -12.93
N GLY A 76 5.92 9.98 -11.79
CA GLY A 76 5.82 10.80 -10.59
C GLY A 76 4.43 10.82 -9.94
N ALA A 77 3.56 9.88 -10.28
CA ALA A 77 2.21 9.82 -9.75
C ALA A 77 2.21 9.68 -8.21
N ASP A 78 1.25 10.36 -7.59
CA ASP A 78 0.92 10.21 -6.17
C ASP A 78 0.19 8.88 -5.95
N SER A 79 0.82 7.95 -5.26
CA SER A 79 0.27 6.62 -5.01
C SER A 79 -1.03 6.64 -4.21
N ILE A 80 -1.25 7.65 -3.38
CA ILE A 80 -2.54 7.84 -2.67
C ILE A 80 -3.68 8.12 -3.65
N THR A 81 -3.42 8.91 -4.68
CA THR A 81 -4.41 9.13 -5.76
C THR A 81 -4.70 7.83 -6.50
N LEU A 82 -3.68 7.04 -6.83
CA LEU A 82 -3.87 5.73 -7.47
C LEU A 82 -4.64 4.75 -6.57
N ALA A 83 -4.40 4.77 -5.25
CA ALA A 83 -5.16 3.96 -4.30
C ALA A 83 -6.67 4.33 -4.30
N SER A 84 -7.01 5.60 -4.46
CA SER A 84 -8.40 6.03 -4.63
C SER A 84 -9.04 5.47 -5.92
N GLU A 85 -8.26 5.40 -7.01
CA GLU A 85 -8.72 4.78 -8.26
C GLU A 85 -8.92 3.26 -8.07
N VAL A 86 -8.03 2.57 -7.36
CA VAL A 86 -8.20 1.15 -7.01
C VAL A 86 -9.46 0.92 -6.18
N ALA A 87 -9.72 1.76 -5.17
CA ALA A 87 -10.95 1.67 -4.38
C ALA A 87 -12.21 1.85 -5.25
N GLN A 88 -12.15 2.71 -6.28
CA GLN A 88 -13.23 2.87 -7.25
C GLN A 88 -13.41 1.60 -8.10
N LEU A 89 -12.32 1.00 -8.60
CA LEU A 89 -12.38 -0.26 -9.37
C LEU A 89 -13.03 -1.38 -8.56
N LEU A 90 -12.73 -1.49 -7.26
CA LEU A 90 -13.36 -2.49 -6.39
C LEU A 90 -14.87 -2.24 -6.27
N ARG A 91 -15.29 -0.99 -6.06
CA ARG A 91 -16.73 -0.64 -5.99
C ARG A 91 -17.45 -1.00 -7.29
N GLU A 92 -16.86 -0.69 -8.44
CA GLU A 92 -17.40 -1.02 -9.77
C GLU A 92 -17.48 -2.52 -10.00
N ALA A 93 -16.53 -3.28 -9.46
CA ALA A 93 -16.54 -4.75 -9.47
C ALA A 93 -17.52 -5.37 -8.44
N GLY A 94 -18.22 -4.55 -7.66
CA GLY A 94 -19.21 -4.99 -6.68
C GLY A 94 -18.63 -5.45 -5.35
N TYR A 95 -17.47 -4.89 -4.94
CA TYR A 95 -16.82 -5.21 -3.68
C TYR A 95 -16.73 -4.00 -2.74
N ALA A 96 -16.82 -4.27 -1.45
CA ALA A 96 -16.51 -3.35 -0.38
C ALA A 96 -15.26 -3.83 0.38
N ILE A 97 -14.43 -2.90 0.82
CA ILE A 97 -13.23 -3.21 1.62
C ILE A 97 -13.65 -3.38 3.07
N GLY A 98 -13.22 -4.48 3.71
CA GLY A 98 -13.49 -4.76 5.12
C GLY A 98 -12.43 -4.19 6.04
N ASN A 99 -11.20 -4.65 5.87
CA ASN A 99 -10.04 -4.15 6.61
C ASN A 99 -8.75 -4.41 5.85
N ILE A 100 -7.69 -3.72 6.29
CA ILE A 100 -6.34 -3.86 5.74
C ILE A 100 -5.35 -3.96 6.90
N ASP A 101 -4.45 -4.94 6.82
CA ASP A 101 -3.34 -5.11 7.74
C ASP A 101 -2.02 -5.03 6.99
N ILE A 102 -1.12 -4.15 7.44
CA ILE A 102 0.10 -3.76 6.73
C ILE A 102 1.30 -4.01 7.64
N THR A 103 2.35 -4.60 7.08
CA THR A 103 3.64 -4.77 7.75
C THR A 103 4.75 -4.19 6.88
N LEU A 104 5.34 -3.09 7.34
CA LEU A 104 6.47 -2.44 6.70
C LEU A 104 7.79 -2.94 7.30
N LEU A 105 8.71 -3.36 6.45
CA LEU A 105 10.05 -3.81 6.81
C LEU A 105 11.04 -2.68 6.48
N ALA A 106 11.58 -2.06 7.53
CA ALA A 106 12.51 -0.94 7.40
C ALA A 106 13.48 -0.92 8.57
N GLN A 107 14.78 -0.90 8.30
CA GLN A 107 15.80 -0.78 9.37
C GLN A 107 15.80 0.63 9.97
N LYS A 108 15.71 1.65 9.13
CA LYS A 108 15.64 3.08 9.46
C LYS A 108 14.80 3.80 8.38
N PRO A 109 14.20 4.97 8.68
CA PRO A 109 14.06 5.62 9.99
C PRO A 109 13.06 4.90 10.89
N LYS A 110 12.80 5.42 12.10
CA LYS A 110 11.74 4.93 13.00
C LYS A 110 10.38 5.32 12.43
N ILE A 111 9.56 4.34 12.09
CA ILE A 111 8.29 4.54 11.36
C ILE A 111 7.11 4.82 12.30
N ALA A 112 7.12 4.24 13.50
CA ALA A 112 5.99 4.31 14.42
C ALA A 112 5.38 5.72 14.65
N PRO A 113 6.16 6.81 14.74
CA PRO A 113 5.59 8.16 14.89
C PRO A 113 4.75 8.63 13.70
N HIS A 114 4.93 8.04 12.52
CA HIS A 114 4.28 8.46 11.28
C HIS A 114 3.03 7.62 10.96
N THR A 115 2.84 6.46 11.60
CA THR A 115 1.73 5.56 11.28
C THR A 115 0.34 6.18 11.49
N PRO A 116 0.10 7.09 12.47
CA PRO A 116 -1.19 7.76 12.57
C PRO A 116 -1.55 8.56 11.32
N ALA A 117 -0.62 9.37 10.80
CA ALA A 117 -0.85 10.18 9.60
C ALA A 117 -1.01 9.30 8.34
N MET A 118 -0.27 8.21 8.22
CA MET A 118 -0.42 7.24 7.12
C MET A 118 -1.82 6.61 7.13
N ARG A 119 -2.31 6.22 8.31
CA ARG A 119 -3.67 5.67 8.45
C ARG A 119 -4.73 6.67 8.04
N ASP A 120 -4.56 7.95 8.38
CA ASP A 120 -5.49 9.01 8.00
C ASP A 120 -5.52 9.20 6.47
N ARG A 121 -4.35 9.23 5.81
CA ARG A 121 -4.25 9.34 4.36
C ARG A 121 -4.89 8.16 3.62
N LEU A 122 -4.61 6.94 4.07
CA LEU A 122 -5.21 5.73 3.49
C LEU A 122 -6.71 5.64 3.76
N SER A 123 -7.17 6.02 4.96
CA SER A 123 -8.59 6.08 5.32
C SER A 123 -9.37 6.98 4.38
N GLU A 124 -8.86 8.18 4.12
CA GLU A 124 -9.47 9.14 3.19
C GLU A 124 -9.49 8.59 1.76
N ALA A 125 -8.35 8.10 1.25
CA ALA A 125 -8.23 7.62 -0.12
C ALA A 125 -9.12 6.41 -0.42
N LEU A 126 -9.21 5.47 0.52
CA LEU A 126 -9.92 4.21 0.34
C LEU A 126 -11.40 4.29 0.77
N GLY A 127 -11.79 5.36 1.45
CA GLY A 127 -13.13 5.50 2.01
C GLY A 127 -13.40 4.50 3.14
N LEU A 128 -12.38 4.19 3.94
CA LEU A 128 -12.45 3.24 5.06
C LEU A 128 -12.39 3.96 6.41
N PRO A 129 -13.07 3.47 7.44
CA PRO A 129 -12.81 3.90 8.80
C PRO A 129 -11.34 3.65 9.18
N ARG A 130 -10.73 4.59 9.87
CA ARG A 130 -9.33 4.50 10.32
C ARG A 130 -9.06 3.23 11.14
N GLU A 131 -10.05 2.76 11.90
CA GLU A 131 -10.00 1.55 12.73
C GLU A 131 -9.87 0.27 11.91
N SER A 132 -10.24 0.32 10.62
CA SER A 132 -10.12 -0.80 9.69
C SER A 132 -8.74 -0.91 9.03
N ILE A 133 -7.82 0.02 9.34
CA ILE A 133 -6.46 0.04 8.80
C ILE A 133 -5.45 -0.13 9.93
N SER A 134 -4.68 -1.21 9.88
CA SER A 134 -3.57 -1.51 10.79
C SER A 134 -2.25 -1.32 10.05
N ILE A 135 -1.30 -0.59 10.66
CA ILE A 135 0.07 -0.45 10.15
C ILE A 135 1.05 -0.81 11.26
N LYS A 136 1.88 -1.81 11.00
CA LYS A 136 2.98 -2.25 11.84
C LYS A 136 4.28 -2.04 11.09
N ALA A 137 5.34 -1.66 11.78
CA ALA A 137 6.68 -1.61 11.22
C ALA A 137 7.59 -2.53 12.03
N THR A 138 8.49 -3.22 11.34
CA THR A 138 9.49 -4.09 11.95
C THR A 138 10.85 -3.92 11.25
N THR A 139 11.91 -4.25 11.97
CA THR A 139 13.21 -4.48 11.38
C THR A 139 13.39 -5.97 11.07
N GLU A 140 14.36 -6.31 10.27
CA GLU A 140 14.83 -7.70 10.11
C GLU A 140 16.12 -7.97 10.87
N GLU A 141 16.34 -7.24 11.97
CA GLU A 141 17.48 -7.45 12.89
C GLU A 141 18.86 -7.40 12.18
N GLY A 142 19.00 -6.53 11.17
CA GLY A 142 20.20 -6.39 10.36
C GLY A 142 20.35 -7.44 9.26
N LEU A 143 19.38 -8.34 9.09
CA LEU A 143 19.43 -9.41 8.10
C LEU A 143 18.82 -8.97 6.75
N GLY A 144 19.37 -9.47 5.67
CA GLY A 144 18.89 -9.24 4.31
C GLY A 144 19.00 -7.78 3.86
N PHE A 145 18.40 -7.47 2.72
CA PHE A 145 18.50 -6.14 2.10
C PHE A 145 17.77 -5.04 2.88
N THR A 146 16.71 -5.37 3.60
CA THR A 146 16.03 -4.41 4.49
C THR A 146 16.85 -4.16 5.74
N GLY A 147 17.44 -5.21 6.31
CA GLY A 147 18.29 -5.14 7.49
C GLY A 147 19.62 -4.41 7.23
N SER A 148 20.18 -4.53 6.03
CA SER A 148 21.38 -3.77 5.61
C SER A 148 21.08 -2.32 5.24
N GLY A 149 19.79 -1.95 5.09
CA GLY A 149 19.41 -0.61 4.67
C GLY A 149 19.54 -0.35 3.18
N GLU A 150 19.57 -1.40 2.36
CA GLU A 150 19.59 -1.27 0.89
C GLU A 150 18.21 -0.92 0.32
N GLY A 151 17.15 -1.28 1.02
CA GLY A 151 15.77 -1.04 0.58
C GLY A 151 14.78 -1.19 1.71
N MET A 152 13.51 -0.98 1.36
CA MET A 152 12.35 -1.27 2.21
C MET A 152 11.43 -2.22 1.49
N ALA A 153 10.73 -3.07 2.24
CA ALA A 153 9.69 -3.96 1.74
C ALA A 153 8.40 -3.77 2.53
N CYS A 154 7.29 -4.06 1.91
CA CYS A 154 5.99 -4.00 2.56
C CYS A 154 5.13 -5.19 2.17
N HIS A 155 4.48 -5.77 3.16
CA HIS A 155 3.39 -6.72 2.99
C HIS A 155 2.07 -6.06 3.40
N ALA A 156 1.03 -6.30 2.62
CA ALA A 156 -0.33 -5.93 2.97
C ALA A 156 -1.27 -7.11 2.78
N VAL A 157 -2.21 -7.25 3.67
CA VAL A 157 -3.34 -8.20 3.55
C VAL A 157 -4.62 -7.39 3.59
N ALA A 158 -5.49 -7.62 2.62
CA ALA A 158 -6.80 -6.99 2.54
C ALA A 158 -7.91 -8.02 2.59
N LEU A 159 -8.97 -7.72 3.31
CA LEU A 159 -10.22 -8.47 3.27
C LEU A 159 -11.27 -7.61 2.59
N ILE A 160 -11.91 -8.19 1.57
CA ILE A 160 -13.05 -7.58 0.87
C ILE A 160 -14.25 -8.51 0.91
N TYR A 161 -15.42 -7.97 0.69
CA TYR A 161 -16.66 -8.74 0.61
C TYR A 161 -17.58 -8.16 -0.48
N PRO A 162 -18.47 -8.98 -1.09
CA PRO A 162 -19.47 -8.47 -2.02
C PRO A 162 -20.30 -7.35 -1.39
N SER A 163 -20.34 -6.18 -2.04
CA SER A 163 -21.23 -5.10 -1.60
C SER A 163 -22.67 -5.47 -1.94
N ARG A 164 -23.58 -5.36 -0.97
CA ARG A 164 -25.01 -5.44 -1.27
C ARG A 164 -25.38 -4.21 -2.10
N GLN A 165 -25.90 -4.45 -3.29
CA GLN A 165 -26.60 -3.43 -4.06
C GLN A 165 -27.89 -3.03 -3.35
#